data_117d2dda46548c25cdf554b4b395712a
#
_entry.id   117d2dda46548c25cdf554b4b395712a
#
_cell.length_a   1.000
_cell.length_b   1.000
_cell.length_c   1.000
_cell.angle_alpha   90.00
_cell.angle_beta   90.00
_cell.angle_gamma   90.00
#
_symmetry.space_group_name_H-M   'P 1'
#
loop_
_entity.id
_entity.type
_entity.pdbx_description
1 polymer ?
#
loop_
_entity_poly.entity_id
_entity_poly.type
_entity_poly.pdbx_seq_one_letter_code
_entity_poly.pdbx_strand_id
1 'polypeptide(L)'
;ALDYGADKGDDQTILVYDLGGGTFDVSILEIYNVDGQPQIEVKATAGNNKLGGDDFDERIIEWLVSEFKRETGIDLSKDNQAMSRLKEAAEKAKIELSGTQSSQINLPFITMKDGNPEHLDITLSRARFEDLIAKHIEDTMAPTRQAMKDAGVKKGDVDKVILVGGSTRCLLYTSPSPRDRQE
;
A
#
# COMPACT_ATOMS: atom_id res chain seq x y z
N ALA A 1 8.68 2.37 16.43
CA ALA A 1 8.89 0.92 16.23
C ALA A 1 9.51 0.23 17.45
N LEU A 2 10.32 0.96 18.25
CA LEU A 2 11.05 0.40 19.39
C LEU A 2 10.18 0.08 20.63
N ASP A 3 8.98 0.65 20.73
CA ASP A 3 8.06 0.44 21.87
C ASP A 3 7.21 -0.85 21.75
N TYR A 4 7.32 -1.59 20.65
CA TYR A 4 6.41 -2.69 20.32
C TYR A 4 6.99 -4.07 20.60
N GLY A 5 7.66 -4.34 21.70
CA GLY A 5 7.95 -5.73 21.97
C GLY A 5 9.18 -6.10 22.81
N ALA A 6 9.78 -5.13 23.51
CA ALA A 6 10.90 -5.40 24.41
C ALA A 6 10.49 -6.09 25.73
N ASP A 7 9.23 -6.48 25.87
CA ASP A 7 8.66 -6.88 27.17
C ASP A 7 8.85 -8.36 27.57
N LYS A 8 9.49 -9.18 26.73
CA LYS A 8 9.76 -10.57 27.11
C LYS A 8 11.17 -10.95 26.71
N GLY A 9 11.99 -11.28 27.67
CA GLY A 9 13.41 -11.60 27.58
C GLY A 9 13.83 -12.76 26.65
N ASP A 10 13.04 -13.08 25.64
CA ASP A 10 13.33 -14.07 24.62
C ASP A 10 13.80 -13.39 23.35
N ASP A 11 14.75 -14.00 22.67
CA ASP A 11 15.23 -13.58 21.36
C ASP A 11 14.08 -13.58 20.35
N GLN A 12 13.95 -12.53 19.57
CA GLN A 12 12.87 -12.38 18.58
C GLN A 12 13.42 -12.01 17.20
N THR A 13 12.86 -12.64 16.16
CA THR A 13 13.09 -12.26 14.77
C THR A 13 11.90 -11.47 14.26
N ILE A 14 12.13 -10.24 13.85
CA ILE A 14 11.10 -9.29 13.40
C ILE A 14 11.33 -8.92 11.94
N LEU A 15 10.28 -9.03 11.14
CA LEU A 15 10.23 -8.49 9.79
C LEU A 15 9.53 -7.13 9.83
N VAL A 16 10.24 -6.09 9.41
CA VAL A 16 9.67 -4.74 9.22
C VAL A 16 9.38 -4.55 7.74
N TYR A 17 8.11 -4.33 7.42
CA TYR A 17 7.61 -4.10 6.07
C TYR A 17 7.18 -2.64 5.98
N ASP A 18 7.99 -1.81 5.30
CA ASP A 18 7.77 -0.37 5.17
C ASP A 18 7.35 -0.03 3.75
N LEU A 19 6.07 0.31 3.57
CA LEU A 19 5.52 0.76 2.29
C LEU A 19 5.10 2.23 2.40
N GLY A 20 5.98 3.09 1.93
CA GLY A 20 5.78 4.54 1.89
C GLY A 20 5.05 5.02 0.64
N GLY A 21 5.11 6.33 0.38
CA GLY A 21 4.53 6.95 -0.81
C GLY A 21 5.21 6.53 -2.10
N GLY A 22 6.54 6.54 -2.13
CA GLY A 22 7.32 6.26 -3.34
C GLY A 22 8.30 5.09 -3.23
N THR A 23 8.50 4.53 -2.04
CA THR A 23 9.48 3.46 -1.80
C THR A 23 8.90 2.33 -0.94
N PHE A 24 9.40 1.14 -1.18
CA PHE A 24 9.18 -0.04 -0.39
C PHE A 24 10.49 -0.55 0.19
N ASP A 25 10.55 -0.74 1.48
CA ASP A 25 11.69 -1.30 2.20
C ASP A 25 11.27 -2.42 3.14
N VAL A 26 12.08 -3.47 3.22
CA VAL A 26 11.90 -4.57 4.15
C VAL A 26 13.19 -4.82 4.90
N SER A 27 13.09 -5.00 6.22
CA SER A 27 14.23 -5.28 7.08
C SER A 27 13.93 -6.49 7.96
N ILE A 28 14.94 -7.33 8.16
CA ILE A 28 14.91 -8.42 9.13
C ILE A 28 15.77 -8.00 10.30
N LEU A 29 15.16 -7.97 11.49
CA LEU A 29 15.80 -7.59 12.74
C LEU A 29 15.82 -8.77 13.69
N GLU A 30 16.92 -8.93 14.44
CA GLU A 30 16.97 -9.77 15.62
C GLU A 30 17.05 -8.88 16.87
N ILE A 31 16.19 -9.19 17.85
CA ILE A 31 16.24 -8.59 19.18
C ILE A 31 16.66 -9.70 20.14
N TYR A 32 17.72 -9.47 20.88
CA TYR A 32 18.25 -10.40 21.87
C TYR A 32 18.76 -9.64 23.11
N ASN A 33 18.86 -10.33 24.23
CA ASN A 33 19.33 -9.73 25.48
C ASN A 33 20.81 -10.02 25.72
N VAL A 34 21.56 -8.96 26.07
CA VAL A 34 22.94 -9.07 26.58
C VAL A 34 22.98 -8.39 27.95
N ASP A 35 23.29 -9.12 28.98
CA ASP A 35 23.39 -8.63 30.37
C ASP A 35 22.11 -7.86 30.84
N GLY A 36 20.93 -8.32 30.39
CA GLY A 36 19.64 -7.69 30.74
C GLY A 36 19.31 -6.45 29.95
N GLN A 37 20.10 -6.12 28.92
CA GLN A 37 19.85 -5.01 28.02
C GLN A 37 19.44 -5.53 26.63
N PRO A 38 18.31 -5.06 26.05
CA PRO A 38 17.91 -5.45 24.72
C PRO A 38 18.88 -4.88 23.67
N GLN A 39 19.35 -5.75 22.80
CA GLN A 39 20.16 -5.41 21.63
C GLN A 39 19.33 -5.67 20.38
N ILE A 40 19.51 -4.80 19.38
CA ILE A 40 18.85 -4.91 18.07
C ILE A 40 19.92 -5.01 17.01
N GLU A 41 19.84 -6.06 16.22
CA GLU A 41 20.73 -6.28 15.07
C GLU A 41 19.93 -6.31 13.78
N VAL A 42 20.34 -5.54 12.77
CA VAL A 42 19.79 -5.62 11.42
C VAL A 42 20.48 -6.74 10.66
N LYS A 43 19.78 -7.83 10.38
CA LYS A 43 20.34 -9.02 9.71
C LYS A 43 20.37 -8.89 8.19
N ALA A 44 19.36 -8.26 7.61
CA ALA A 44 19.26 -8.01 6.18
C ALA A 44 18.28 -6.90 5.88
N THR A 45 18.47 -6.24 4.74
CA THR A 45 17.54 -5.27 4.15
C THR A 45 17.41 -5.50 2.67
N ALA A 46 16.23 -5.27 2.11
CA ALA A 46 15.98 -5.22 0.68
C ALA A 46 14.86 -4.22 0.41
N GLY A 47 14.64 -3.84 -0.84
CA GLY A 47 13.59 -2.89 -1.15
C GLY A 47 13.42 -2.64 -2.64
N ASN A 48 12.48 -1.75 -2.94
CA ASN A 48 12.23 -1.21 -4.26
C ASN A 48 11.97 0.30 -4.15
N ASN A 49 12.89 1.09 -4.65
CA ASN A 49 12.82 2.55 -4.61
C ASN A 49 11.88 3.18 -5.66
N LYS A 50 11.12 2.36 -6.38
CA LYS A 50 10.13 2.76 -7.38
C LYS A 50 8.78 2.05 -7.15
N LEU A 51 8.46 1.77 -5.91
CA LEU A 51 7.22 1.10 -5.52
C LEU A 51 6.68 1.72 -4.24
N GLY A 52 5.48 2.28 -4.32
CA GLY A 52 4.86 2.94 -3.16
C GLY A 52 3.40 3.31 -3.41
N GLY A 53 2.86 4.11 -2.51
CA GLY A 53 1.47 4.58 -2.57
C GLY A 53 1.16 5.45 -3.77
N ASP A 54 2.16 6.11 -4.34
CA ASP A 54 2.00 6.93 -5.56
C ASP A 54 1.63 6.06 -6.77
N ASP A 55 2.16 4.83 -6.84
CA ASP A 55 1.76 3.86 -7.87
C ASP A 55 0.30 3.44 -7.72
N PHE A 56 -0.18 3.36 -6.48
CA PHE A 56 -1.59 3.05 -6.21
C PHE A 56 -2.50 4.17 -6.69
N ASP A 57 -2.11 5.43 -6.47
CA ASP A 57 -2.84 6.59 -6.98
C ASP A 57 -2.88 6.58 -8.50
N GLU A 58 -1.77 6.28 -9.15
CA GLU A 58 -1.69 6.19 -10.61
C GLU A 58 -2.64 5.13 -11.17
N ARG A 59 -2.75 3.95 -10.54
CA ARG A 59 -3.72 2.92 -10.95
C ARG A 59 -5.17 3.38 -10.81
N ILE A 60 -5.50 4.13 -9.76
CA ILE A 60 -6.84 4.73 -9.61
C ILE A 60 -7.10 5.75 -10.72
N ILE A 61 -6.13 6.62 -11.02
CA ILE A 61 -6.26 7.63 -12.07
C ILE A 61 -6.49 6.97 -13.44
N GLU A 62 -5.68 5.98 -13.80
CA GLU A 62 -5.83 5.23 -15.06
C GLU A 62 -7.22 4.59 -15.17
N TRP A 63 -7.69 4.01 -14.09
CA TRP A 63 -9.03 3.42 -14.05
C TRP A 63 -10.12 4.48 -14.22
N LEU A 64 -10.04 5.63 -13.52
CA LEU A 64 -11.01 6.72 -13.66
C LEU A 64 -11.04 7.29 -15.09
N VAL A 65 -9.89 7.49 -15.70
CA VAL A 65 -9.77 7.93 -17.10
C VAL A 65 -10.44 6.93 -18.04
N SER A 66 -10.20 5.64 -17.82
CA SER A 66 -10.78 4.56 -18.63
C SER A 66 -12.30 4.50 -18.50
N GLU A 67 -12.82 4.55 -17.26
CA GLU A 67 -14.26 4.53 -17.00
C GLU A 67 -14.97 5.76 -17.61
N PHE A 68 -14.41 6.93 -17.40
CA PHE A 68 -14.98 8.16 -17.96
C PHE A 68 -14.97 8.15 -19.50
N LYS A 69 -13.90 7.65 -20.10
CA LYS A 69 -13.83 7.50 -21.56
C LYS A 69 -14.83 6.48 -22.09
N ARG A 70 -15.08 5.41 -21.36
CA ARG A 70 -16.10 4.41 -21.72
C ARG A 70 -17.50 5.00 -21.71
N GLU A 71 -17.81 5.88 -20.76
CA GLU A 71 -19.14 6.47 -20.60
C GLU A 71 -19.38 7.66 -21.53
N THR A 72 -18.41 8.54 -21.70
CA THR A 72 -18.56 9.82 -22.40
C THR A 72 -17.87 9.89 -23.75
N GLY A 73 -16.94 8.99 -24.02
CA GLY A 73 -16.04 9.02 -25.17
C GLY A 73 -14.88 10.01 -25.03
N ILE A 74 -14.74 10.71 -23.90
CA ILE A 74 -13.73 11.74 -23.67
C ILE A 74 -12.51 11.15 -22.97
N ASP A 75 -11.32 11.44 -23.49
CA ASP A 75 -10.05 11.06 -22.91
C ASP A 75 -9.48 12.20 -22.05
N LEU A 76 -9.65 12.09 -20.74
CA LEU A 76 -9.18 13.09 -19.77
C LEU A 76 -7.65 13.16 -19.65
N SER A 77 -6.92 12.16 -20.12
CA SER A 77 -5.45 12.12 -20.02
C SER A 77 -4.74 13.26 -20.77
N LYS A 78 -5.45 13.90 -21.68
CA LYS A 78 -4.95 15.03 -22.49
C LYS A 78 -5.23 16.40 -21.85
N ASP A 79 -6.00 16.44 -20.79
CA ASP A 79 -6.40 17.66 -20.07
C ASP A 79 -5.62 17.73 -18.74
N ASN A 80 -4.62 18.61 -18.69
CA ASN A 80 -3.75 18.76 -17.52
C ASN A 80 -4.52 19.21 -16.27
N GLN A 81 -5.56 20.04 -16.43
CA GLN A 81 -6.37 20.49 -15.30
C GLN A 81 -7.22 19.34 -14.75
N ALA A 82 -7.83 18.55 -15.64
CA ALA A 82 -8.56 17.36 -15.26
C ALA A 82 -7.63 16.33 -14.55
N MET A 83 -6.45 16.11 -15.10
CA MET A 83 -5.47 15.18 -14.52
C MET A 83 -5.00 15.61 -13.12
N SER A 84 -4.81 16.91 -12.87
CA SER A 84 -4.49 17.42 -11.54
C SER A 84 -5.60 17.13 -10.53
N ARG A 85 -6.85 17.36 -10.92
CA ARG A 85 -8.03 17.07 -10.07
C ARG A 85 -8.22 15.57 -9.83
N LEU A 86 -7.95 14.75 -10.84
CA LEU A 86 -7.99 13.29 -10.72
C LEU A 86 -6.94 12.79 -9.73
N LYS A 87 -5.73 13.37 -9.74
CA LYS A 87 -4.66 13.00 -8.82
C LYS A 87 -5.05 13.25 -7.36
N GLU A 88 -5.57 14.44 -7.05
CA GLU A 88 -6.05 14.77 -5.71
C GLU A 88 -7.20 13.84 -5.26
N ALA A 89 -8.14 13.57 -6.17
CA ALA A 89 -9.26 12.69 -5.89
C ALA A 89 -8.86 11.24 -5.69
N ALA A 90 -7.88 10.75 -6.45
CA ALA A 90 -7.36 9.39 -6.32
C ALA A 90 -6.65 9.18 -4.97
N GLU A 91 -5.79 10.11 -4.56
CA GLU A 91 -5.13 10.06 -3.25
C GLU A 91 -6.16 10.08 -2.11
N LYS A 92 -7.15 10.97 -2.19
CA LYS A 92 -8.24 11.02 -1.21
C LYS A 92 -9.01 9.71 -1.13
N ALA A 93 -9.40 9.15 -2.28
CA ALA A 93 -10.12 7.88 -2.33
C ALA A 93 -9.29 6.72 -1.75
N LYS A 94 -7.99 6.65 -2.07
CA LYS A 94 -7.06 5.69 -1.47
C LYS A 94 -7.06 5.76 0.05
N ILE A 95 -6.97 6.97 0.61
CA ILE A 95 -6.98 7.20 2.06
C ILE A 95 -8.33 6.78 2.67
N GLU A 96 -9.46 7.17 2.06
CA GLU A 96 -10.80 6.81 2.52
C GLU A 96 -11.00 5.29 2.53
N LEU A 97 -10.54 4.60 1.50
CA LEU A 97 -10.65 3.13 1.37
C LEU A 97 -9.82 2.37 2.41
N SER A 98 -8.93 3.03 3.13
CA SER A 98 -8.27 2.45 4.31
C SER A 98 -9.23 2.22 5.49
N GLY A 99 -10.41 2.83 5.49
CA GLY A 99 -11.40 2.73 6.57
C GLY A 99 -12.83 2.46 6.10
N THR A 100 -13.09 2.45 4.78
CA THR A 100 -14.42 2.27 4.21
C THR A 100 -14.43 1.21 3.12
N GLN A 101 -15.61 0.69 2.78
CA GLN A 101 -15.80 -0.31 1.71
C GLN A 101 -15.94 0.33 0.32
N SER A 102 -16.18 1.62 0.26
CA SER A 102 -16.28 2.37 -0.99
C SER A 102 -15.96 3.83 -0.77
N SER A 103 -15.49 4.49 -1.83
CA SER A 103 -15.28 5.94 -1.91
C SER A 103 -16.00 6.48 -3.13
N GLN A 104 -16.82 7.51 -2.94
CA GLN A 104 -17.47 8.21 -4.05
C GLN A 104 -16.56 9.33 -4.53
N ILE A 105 -16.20 9.28 -5.80
CA ILE A 105 -15.35 10.27 -6.46
C ILE A 105 -16.26 11.15 -7.32
N ASN A 106 -16.49 12.37 -6.86
CA ASN A 106 -17.34 13.36 -7.52
C ASN A 106 -16.52 14.58 -7.89
N LEU A 107 -16.31 14.78 -9.20
CA LEU A 107 -15.58 15.91 -9.77
C LEU A 107 -16.48 16.64 -10.77
N PRO A 108 -17.31 17.61 -10.31
CA PRO A 108 -18.16 18.39 -11.18
C PRO A 108 -17.32 19.27 -12.11
N PHE A 109 -17.81 19.50 -13.31
CA PHE A 109 -17.16 20.32 -14.34
C PHE A 109 -15.72 19.86 -14.61
N ILE A 110 -15.52 18.52 -14.75
CA ILE A 110 -14.20 17.97 -15.00
C ILE A 110 -13.65 18.37 -16.36
N THR A 111 -14.51 18.48 -17.36
CA THR A 111 -14.19 18.90 -18.71
C THR A 111 -15.42 19.45 -19.45
N MET A 112 -15.23 19.85 -20.70
CA MET A 112 -16.30 20.34 -21.60
C MET A 112 -16.39 19.45 -22.84
N LYS A 113 -17.62 19.19 -23.31
CA LYS A 113 -17.89 18.51 -24.58
C LYS A 113 -18.91 19.29 -25.36
N ASP A 114 -18.59 19.72 -26.56
CA ASP A 114 -19.48 20.48 -27.46
C ASP A 114 -20.13 21.70 -26.77
N GLY A 115 -19.36 22.39 -25.92
CA GLY A 115 -19.83 23.55 -25.15
C GLY A 115 -20.63 23.22 -23.89
N ASN A 116 -20.85 21.94 -23.59
CA ASN A 116 -21.56 21.48 -22.38
C ASN A 116 -20.58 20.98 -21.33
N PRO A 117 -20.83 21.28 -20.05
CA PRO A 117 -20.00 20.75 -18.97
C PRO A 117 -20.26 19.26 -18.78
N GLU A 118 -19.15 18.51 -18.56
CA GLU A 118 -19.20 17.11 -18.20
C GLU A 118 -18.72 16.93 -16.76
N HIS A 119 -19.35 15.99 -16.05
CA HIS A 119 -19.08 15.71 -14.65
C HIS A 119 -18.62 14.26 -14.49
N LEU A 120 -17.66 14.04 -13.59
CA LEU A 120 -17.26 12.70 -13.21
C LEU A 120 -17.89 12.39 -11.85
N ASP A 121 -18.66 11.30 -11.80
CA ASP A 121 -19.24 10.76 -10.56
C ASP A 121 -19.15 9.23 -10.62
N ILE A 122 -18.11 8.70 -9.97
CA ILE A 122 -17.78 7.27 -9.99
C ILE A 122 -17.52 6.80 -8.57
N THR A 123 -18.07 5.66 -8.20
CA THR A 123 -17.80 5.00 -6.93
C THR A 123 -16.73 3.94 -7.11
N LEU A 124 -15.64 4.06 -6.36
CA LEU A 124 -14.58 3.06 -6.28
C LEU A 124 -14.84 2.17 -5.07
N SER A 125 -15.10 0.89 -5.30
CA SER A 125 -15.18 -0.09 -4.22
C SER A 125 -13.78 -0.52 -3.75
N ARG A 126 -13.68 -0.93 -2.49
CA ARG A 126 -12.45 -1.51 -1.94
C ARG A 126 -11.99 -2.73 -2.74
N ALA A 127 -12.89 -3.65 -3.08
CA ALA A 127 -12.57 -4.83 -3.88
C ALA A 127 -11.95 -4.44 -5.23
N ARG A 128 -12.50 -3.42 -5.89
CA ARG A 128 -11.93 -2.92 -7.16
C ARG A 128 -10.56 -2.29 -6.95
N PHE A 129 -10.39 -1.50 -5.90
CA PHE A 129 -9.09 -0.92 -5.54
C PHE A 129 -8.04 -2.02 -5.30
N GLU A 130 -8.36 -3.05 -4.54
CA GLU A 130 -7.47 -4.18 -4.28
C GLU A 130 -7.06 -4.88 -5.57
N ASP A 131 -7.97 -5.08 -6.52
CA ASP A 131 -7.67 -5.62 -7.85
C ASP A 131 -6.68 -4.73 -8.62
N LEU A 132 -6.88 -3.41 -8.56
CA LEU A 132 -6.03 -2.44 -9.27
C LEU A 132 -4.59 -2.46 -8.77
N ILE A 133 -4.37 -2.66 -7.48
CA ILE A 133 -3.05 -2.63 -6.84
C ILE A 133 -2.42 -4.01 -6.64
N ALA A 134 -3.13 -5.11 -6.95
CA ALA A 134 -2.70 -6.48 -6.68
C ALA A 134 -1.29 -6.78 -7.19
N LYS A 135 -0.96 -6.32 -8.41
CA LYS A 135 0.37 -6.50 -9.00
C LYS A 135 1.47 -5.79 -8.19
N HIS A 136 1.22 -4.57 -7.71
CA HIS A 136 2.19 -3.82 -6.91
C HIS A 136 2.42 -4.49 -5.55
N ILE A 137 1.37 -5.06 -4.96
CA ILE A 137 1.51 -5.84 -3.72
C ILE A 137 2.33 -7.11 -3.98
N GLU A 138 2.10 -7.81 -5.08
CA GLU A 138 2.89 -8.96 -5.46
C GLU A 138 4.38 -8.60 -5.66
N ASP A 139 4.66 -7.45 -6.24
CA ASP A 139 6.02 -6.96 -6.49
C ASP A 139 6.81 -6.69 -5.19
N THR A 140 6.14 -6.51 -4.03
CA THR A 140 6.80 -6.45 -2.72
C THR A 140 7.34 -7.79 -2.25
N MET A 141 6.83 -8.89 -2.78
CA MET A 141 7.19 -10.23 -2.31
C MET A 141 8.61 -10.65 -2.70
N ALA A 142 9.12 -10.19 -3.84
CA ALA A 142 10.48 -10.53 -4.26
C ALA A 142 11.54 -9.92 -3.32
N PRO A 143 11.54 -8.60 -3.01
CA PRO A 143 12.43 -8.03 -2.00
C PRO A 143 12.25 -8.67 -0.61
N THR A 144 11.02 -8.99 -0.22
CA THR A 144 10.75 -9.62 1.08
C THR A 144 11.41 -10.99 1.18
N ARG A 145 11.26 -11.84 0.16
CA ARG A 145 11.93 -13.14 0.11
C ARG A 145 13.45 -13.00 0.07
N GLN A 146 13.96 -11.98 -0.63
CA GLN A 146 15.40 -11.72 -0.69
C GLN A 146 15.96 -11.37 0.69
N ALA A 147 15.32 -10.44 1.43
CA ALA A 147 15.75 -10.10 2.78
C ALA A 147 15.73 -11.29 3.73
N MET A 148 14.70 -12.12 3.67
CA MET A 148 14.62 -13.35 4.47
C MET A 148 15.73 -14.34 4.12
N LYS A 149 16.03 -14.52 2.83
CA LYS A 149 17.12 -15.38 2.37
C LYS A 149 18.48 -14.87 2.84
N ASP A 150 18.73 -13.57 2.71
CA ASP A 150 20.01 -12.96 3.12
C ASP A 150 20.22 -13.01 4.63
N ALA A 151 19.14 -12.94 5.41
CA ALA A 151 19.16 -13.13 6.85
C ALA A 151 19.25 -14.61 7.29
N GLY A 152 19.10 -15.56 6.36
CA GLY A 152 19.03 -17.00 6.69
C GLY A 152 17.76 -17.40 7.44
N VAL A 153 16.68 -16.64 7.31
CA VAL A 153 15.43 -16.77 8.06
C VAL A 153 14.35 -17.39 7.18
N LYS A 154 13.63 -18.38 7.70
CA LYS A 154 12.44 -18.99 7.07
C LYS A 154 11.17 -18.33 7.59
N LYS A 155 10.05 -18.54 6.90
CA LYS A 155 8.75 -18.00 7.29
C LYS A 155 8.35 -18.38 8.73
N GLY A 156 8.66 -19.60 9.16
CA GLY A 156 8.37 -20.09 10.52
C GLY A 156 9.27 -19.49 11.61
N ASP A 157 10.39 -18.86 11.24
CA ASP A 157 11.35 -18.29 12.19
C ASP A 157 10.98 -16.82 12.53
N VAL A 158 10.07 -16.21 11.77
CA VAL A 158 9.62 -14.83 12.00
C VAL A 158 8.57 -14.82 13.11
N ASP A 159 8.92 -14.19 14.24
CA ASP A 159 8.04 -14.07 15.40
C ASP A 159 7.01 -12.95 15.22
N LYS A 160 7.37 -11.87 14.51
CA LYS A 160 6.54 -10.69 14.35
C LYS A 160 6.75 -10.01 13.01
N VAL A 161 5.66 -9.51 12.42
CA VAL A 161 5.67 -8.63 11.26
C VAL A 161 5.16 -7.26 11.69
N ILE A 162 5.95 -6.22 11.45
CA ILE A 162 5.59 -4.84 11.71
C ILE A 162 5.37 -4.13 10.38
N LEU A 163 4.17 -3.62 10.18
CA LEU A 163 3.80 -2.83 9.02
C LEU A 163 4.04 -1.35 9.32
N VAL A 164 4.86 -0.70 8.50
CA VAL A 164 5.22 0.72 8.58
C VAL A 164 4.91 1.41 7.25
N GLY A 165 4.73 2.72 7.30
CA GLY A 165 4.39 3.51 6.13
C GLY A 165 2.88 3.67 5.92
N GLY A 166 2.48 4.84 5.43
CA GLY A 166 1.06 5.19 5.26
C GLY A 166 0.31 4.25 4.33
N SER A 167 0.99 3.74 3.30
CA SER A 167 0.39 2.87 2.28
C SER A 167 0.11 1.45 2.78
N THR A 168 0.69 1.02 3.91
CA THR A 168 0.37 -0.27 4.53
C THR A 168 -1.04 -0.32 5.10
N ARG A 169 -1.66 0.81 5.38
CA ARG A 169 -3.06 0.88 5.84
C ARG A 169 -4.03 0.31 4.81
N CYS A 170 -3.70 0.40 3.53
CA CYS A 170 -4.48 -0.21 2.46
C CYS A 170 -4.45 -1.76 2.51
N LEU A 171 -3.43 -2.34 3.17
CA LEU A 171 -3.19 -3.78 3.24
C LEU A 171 -3.79 -4.45 4.49
N LEU A 172 -4.16 -3.68 5.51
CA LEU A 172 -4.62 -4.21 6.80
C LEU A 172 -5.87 -5.10 6.70
N TYR A 173 -6.64 -4.97 5.62
CA TYR A 173 -7.85 -5.76 5.37
C TYR A 173 -7.63 -6.97 4.44
N THR A 174 -6.51 -7.02 3.73
CA THR A 174 -6.16 -8.15 2.86
C THR A 174 -5.31 -9.19 3.58
N SER A 175 -4.78 -8.85 4.76
CA SER A 175 -4.06 -9.80 5.60
C SER A 175 -5.05 -10.61 6.43
N PRO A 176 -5.04 -11.96 6.37
CA PRO A 176 -5.88 -12.77 7.23
C PRO A 176 -5.59 -12.42 8.69
N SER A 177 -6.65 -12.13 9.44
CA SER A 177 -6.57 -11.87 10.87
C SER A 177 -5.84 -13.03 11.57
N PRO A 178 -5.06 -12.76 12.62
CA PRO A 178 -4.48 -13.82 13.45
C PRO A 178 -5.52 -14.81 14.00
N ARG A 179 -6.82 -14.41 14.02
CA ARG A 179 -7.93 -15.27 14.42
C ARG A 179 -8.37 -16.26 13.35
N ASP A 180 -8.09 -15.96 12.06
CA ASP A 180 -8.49 -16.81 10.92
C ASP A 180 -7.46 -17.93 10.64
N ARG A 181 -6.43 -18.05 11.48
CA ARG A 181 -5.39 -19.08 11.39
C ARG A 181 -5.57 -20.26 12.35
N GLN A 182 -6.75 -20.40 12.96
CA GLN A 182 -7.07 -21.48 13.92
C GLN A 182 -8.12 -22.47 13.39
N GLU A 183 -8.26 -22.62 12.05
CA GLU A 183 -8.98 -23.75 11.46
C GLU A 183 -8.07 -24.55 10.52
#